data_b743b1b734ce98fb9f6d19dd1e52030c
#
_entry.id   b743b1b734ce98fb9f6d19dd1e52030c
#
_cell.length_a   1.000
_cell.length_b   1.000
_cell.length_c   1.000
_cell.angle_alpha   90.00
_cell.angle_beta   90.00
_cell.angle_gamma   90.00
#
_symmetry.space_group_name_H-M   'P 1'
#
loop_
_entity.id
_entity.type
_entity.pdbx_description
1 polymer ?
#
loop_
_entity_poly.entity_id
_entity_poly.type
_entity_poly.pdbx_seq_one_letter_code
_entity_poly.pdbx_strand_id
1 'polypeptide(L)'
;MHEDPATDAPAPARGPDPRQDPQQAAAAPVPAPRAWVLDTDGVITDSARVHAAAWKTAFDACLRDNPPPDPAARRPFDPGDDYRRHVDGRARLDGAAAFLVSRGLRLPAGDPGDPPGTGTVRAVAALKERLFTERLGAGGIEAYPGTVRLLRALKRAGVPRAAASASRHAGELLESAGVRDLFDALVDGRETARLGLPGKPDPALFLEAAARLGVPARETAVVEDALAGVEAGRRGGFGLVVGVSRTEDEGAAEDLRRHGADRVVRDLAELLSGPGPGVIPGPGVSPRPGPETEKGPA
;
A
#
# COMPACT_ATOMS: atom_id res chain seq x y z
N MET A 1 46.61 -78.60 -1.62
CA MET A 1 46.98 -77.19 -1.58
C MET A 1 46.27 -76.49 -2.75
N HIS A 2 45.16 -75.92 -2.53
CA HIS A 2 44.56 -75.00 -3.43
C HIS A 2 43.94 -73.90 -2.56
N GLU A 3 44.51 -72.73 -2.63
CA GLU A 3 43.98 -71.50 -2.00
C GLU A 3 42.87 -70.93 -2.87
N ASP A 4 41.74 -70.60 -2.20
CA ASP A 4 40.54 -69.97 -2.81
C ASP A 4 40.67 -68.46 -2.57
N PRO A 5 40.56 -67.62 -3.60
CA PRO A 5 40.59 -66.14 -3.41
C PRO A 5 39.27 -65.63 -2.94
N ALA A 6 39.26 -64.98 -1.79
CA ALA A 6 38.12 -64.25 -1.21
C ALA A 6 37.69 -63.11 -2.12
N THR A 7 36.44 -63.17 -2.56
CA THR A 7 35.74 -62.08 -3.33
C THR A 7 35.34 -61.01 -2.38
N ASP A 8 35.98 -59.85 -2.49
CA ASP A 8 35.62 -58.61 -1.76
C ASP A 8 34.36 -58.01 -2.38
N ALA A 9 33.20 -58.07 -1.65
CA ALA A 9 31.95 -57.48 -2.07
C ALA A 9 31.85 -56.03 -1.59
N PRO A 10 31.49 -55.06 -2.44
CA PRO A 10 31.37 -53.64 -2.02
C PRO A 10 30.22 -53.47 -1.03
N ALA A 11 30.43 -52.67 0.01
CA ALA A 11 29.47 -52.30 1.03
C ALA A 11 28.28 -51.55 0.42
N PRO A 12 27.04 -51.72 0.93
CA PRO A 12 25.87 -51.07 0.41
C PRO A 12 25.93 -49.53 0.67
N ALA A 13 25.58 -48.74 -0.36
CA ALA A 13 25.46 -47.29 -0.29
C ALA A 13 24.52 -46.90 0.83
N ARG A 14 24.95 -46.03 1.72
CA ARG A 14 24.09 -45.42 2.76
C ARG A 14 23.04 -44.58 2.08
N GLY A 15 21.77 -44.88 2.32
CA GLY A 15 20.64 -44.07 1.93
C GLY A 15 20.66 -42.68 2.63
N PRO A 16 19.94 -41.69 2.10
CA PRO A 16 19.92 -40.35 2.66
C PRO A 16 19.47 -40.36 4.11
N ASP A 17 20.15 -39.57 4.96
CA ASP A 17 19.84 -39.39 6.38
C ASP A 17 18.42 -38.79 6.54
N PRO A 18 17.45 -39.45 7.21
CA PRO A 18 16.10 -38.96 7.39
C PRO A 18 15.98 -37.74 8.29
N ARG A 19 17.07 -37.15 8.74
CA ARG A 19 17.15 -35.96 9.57
C ARG A 19 17.45 -34.68 8.82
N GLN A 20 17.52 -34.70 7.49
CA GLN A 20 17.56 -33.47 6.69
C GLN A 20 16.11 -32.93 6.57
N ASP A 21 15.81 -31.97 7.42
CA ASP A 21 14.55 -31.23 7.44
C ASP A 21 14.36 -30.49 6.09
N PRO A 22 13.29 -30.78 5.31
CA PRO A 22 13.09 -30.12 4.01
C PRO A 22 12.73 -28.64 4.12
N GLN A 23 12.64 -28.09 5.32
CA GLN A 23 12.19 -26.70 5.56
C GLN A 23 13.31 -25.64 5.58
N GLN A 24 14.55 -25.99 5.29
CA GLN A 24 15.67 -25.03 5.20
C GLN A 24 16.09 -24.74 3.76
N ALA A 25 15.16 -24.74 2.81
CA ALA A 25 15.41 -24.05 1.56
C ALA A 25 15.37 -22.55 1.85
N ALA A 26 16.54 -21.94 2.05
CA ALA A 26 16.66 -20.49 2.16
C ALA A 26 15.95 -19.88 0.93
N ALA A 27 14.87 -19.15 1.16
CA ALA A 27 14.13 -18.47 0.11
C ALA A 27 15.16 -17.63 -0.68
N ALA A 28 15.16 -17.78 -2.01
CA ALA A 28 16.06 -17.00 -2.86
C ALA A 28 15.89 -15.51 -2.53
N PRO A 29 16.97 -14.73 -2.43
CA PRO A 29 16.87 -13.33 -2.09
C PRO A 29 15.95 -12.62 -3.07
N VAL A 30 14.89 -11.99 -2.56
CA VAL A 30 13.97 -11.20 -3.37
C VAL A 30 14.80 -10.09 -4.04
N PRO A 31 14.84 -10.02 -5.37
CA PRO A 31 15.62 -9.00 -6.05
C PRO A 31 15.15 -7.60 -5.66
N ALA A 32 16.07 -6.65 -5.59
CA ALA A 32 15.71 -5.27 -5.26
C ALA A 32 14.70 -4.72 -6.28
N PRO A 33 13.62 -4.04 -5.83
CA PRO A 33 12.62 -3.48 -6.73
C PRO A 33 13.25 -2.48 -7.71
N ARG A 34 12.80 -2.53 -8.97
CA ARG A 34 13.24 -1.62 -10.03
C ARG A 34 12.42 -0.33 -10.09
N ALA A 35 11.24 -0.32 -9.47
CA ALA A 35 10.39 0.85 -9.33
C ALA A 35 9.63 0.79 -8.00
N TRP A 36 9.11 1.95 -7.58
CA TRP A 36 8.34 2.09 -6.34
C TRP A 36 7.05 2.83 -6.58
N VAL A 37 5.95 2.31 -6.07
CA VAL A 37 4.64 2.96 -6.04
C VAL A 37 4.27 3.17 -4.57
N LEU A 38 4.04 4.42 -4.17
CA LEU A 38 3.72 4.77 -2.79
C LEU A 38 2.30 5.33 -2.72
N ASP A 39 1.51 4.85 -1.77
CA ASP A 39 0.28 5.55 -1.40
C ASP A 39 0.60 6.92 -0.81
N THR A 40 -0.38 7.81 -0.77
CA THR A 40 -0.18 9.19 -0.32
C THR A 40 -0.53 9.38 1.15
N ASP A 41 -1.76 9.01 1.52
CA ASP A 41 -2.32 9.28 2.85
C ASP A 41 -1.75 8.28 3.87
N GLY A 42 -1.08 8.77 4.94
CA GLY A 42 -0.43 7.89 5.93
C GLY A 42 0.94 7.35 5.53
N VAL A 43 1.27 7.31 4.23
CA VAL A 43 2.57 6.86 3.71
C VAL A 43 3.49 8.03 3.37
N ILE A 44 3.04 8.94 2.50
CA ILE A 44 3.83 10.11 2.09
C ILE A 44 3.55 11.28 3.03
N THR A 45 2.27 11.53 3.32
CA THR A 45 1.80 12.69 4.08
C THR A 45 0.97 12.28 5.31
N ASP A 46 1.01 13.11 6.37
CA ASP A 46 0.17 12.95 7.57
C ASP A 46 -1.27 13.46 7.34
N SER A 47 -1.86 13.09 6.22
CA SER A 47 -3.22 13.47 5.85
C SER A 47 -4.29 12.49 6.35
N ALA A 48 -3.94 11.24 6.66
CA ALA A 48 -4.88 10.23 7.15
C ALA A 48 -5.66 10.71 8.39
N ARG A 49 -5.00 11.42 9.32
CA ARG A 49 -5.61 12.03 10.50
C ARG A 49 -6.68 13.05 10.13
N VAL A 50 -6.45 13.87 9.12
CA VAL A 50 -7.40 14.89 8.65
C VAL A 50 -8.60 14.23 7.96
N HIS A 51 -8.34 13.17 7.17
CA HIS A 51 -9.39 12.34 6.59
C HIS A 51 -10.27 11.70 7.66
N ALA A 52 -9.68 11.05 8.67
CA ALA A 52 -10.41 10.40 9.76
C ALA A 52 -11.28 11.39 10.53
N ALA A 53 -10.77 12.60 10.85
CA ALA A 53 -11.51 13.64 11.53
C ALA A 53 -12.70 14.18 10.70
N ALA A 54 -12.54 14.31 9.37
CA ALA A 54 -13.62 14.71 8.47
C ALA A 54 -14.71 13.63 8.39
N TRP A 55 -14.32 12.35 8.26
CA TRP A 55 -15.26 11.24 8.28
C TRP A 55 -16.02 11.12 9.60
N LYS A 56 -15.31 11.27 10.73
CA LYS A 56 -15.97 11.25 12.05
C LYS A 56 -17.11 12.27 12.11
N THR A 57 -16.85 13.49 11.71
CA THR A 57 -17.88 14.55 11.73
C THR A 57 -19.05 14.22 10.79
N ALA A 58 -18.78 13.73 9.58
CA ALA A 58 -19.81 13.39 8.61
C ALA A 58 -20.64 12.18 9.04
N PHE A 59 -20.00 11.11 9.52
CA PHE A 59 -20.70 9.92 9.96
C PHE A 59 -21.47 10.11 11.26
N ASP A 60 -20.92 10.83 12.23
CA ASP A 60 -21.63 11.13 13.47
C ASP A 60 -22.89 11.99 13.21
N ALA A 61 -22.84 12.90 12.23
CA ALA A 61 -24.03 13.61 11.77
C ALA A 61 -25.05 12.64 11.13
N CYS A 62 -24.59 11.77 10.24
CA CYS A 62 -25.44 10.79 9.58
C CYS A 62 -26.11 9.82 10.57
N LEU A 63 -25.37 9.31 11.56
CA LEU A 63 -25.91 8.41 12.59
C LEU A 63 -26.95 9.08 13.49
N ARG A 64 -26.84 10.40 13.75
CA ARG A 64 -27.85 11.15 14.50
C ARG A 64 -29.15 11.32 13.70
N ASP A 65 -29.03 11.66 12.42
CA ASP A 65 -30.16 11.92 11.55
C ASP A 65 -30.85 10.63 11.08
N ASN A 66 -30.08 9.54 10.98
CA ASN A 66 -30.54 8.22 10.55
C ASN A 66 -30.10 7.18 11.60
N PRO A 67 -30.73 7.12 12.79
CA PRO A 67 -30.31 6.22 13.85
C PRO A 67 -30.45 4.74 13.41
N PRO A 68 -29.37 3.93 13.50
CA PRO A 68 -29.44 2.50 13.21
C PRO A 68 -30.54 1.80 14.03
N PRO A 69 -31.22 0.78 13.44
CA PRO A 69 -32.23 0.02 14.16
C PRO A 69 -31.65 -0.63 15.43
N ASP A 70 -30.46 -1.24 15.32
CA ASP A 70 -29.75 -1.81 16.46
C ASP A 70 -29.15 -0.71 17.35
N PRO A 71 -29.52 -0.59 18.62
CA PRO A 71 -28.95 0.38 19.56
C PRO A 71 -27.40 0.25 19.69
N ALA A 72 -26.83 -0.96 19.59
CA ALA A 72 -25.39 -1.19 19.68
C ALA A 72 -24.63 -0.57 18.49
N ALA A 73 -25.29 -0.46 17.33
CA ALA A 73 -24.73 0.15 16.12
C ALA A 73 -24.76 1.69 16.13
N ARG A 74 -25.43 2.33 17.13
CA ARG A 74 -25.55 3.79 17.23
C ARG A 74 -24.32 4.47 17.83
N ARG A 75 -23.30 3.71 18.24
CA ARG A 75 -22.06 4.29 18.75
C ARG A 75 -21.43 5.24 17.74
N PRO A 76 -20.80 6.36 18.17
CA PRO A 76 -20.10 7.26 17.29
C PRO A 76 -19.04 6.54 16.42
N PHE A 77 -18.70 7.14 15.30
CA PHE A 77 -17.59 6.67 14.47
C PHE A 77 -16.26 6.74 15.25
N ASP A 78 -15.53 5.63 15.25
CA ASP A 78 -14.20 5.54 15.82
C ASP A 78 -13.14 5.87 14.74
N PRO A 79 -12.34 6.94 14.94
CA PRO A 79 -11.34 7.36 13.95
C PRO A 79 -10.15 6.41 13.82
N GLY A 80 -10.00 5.44 14.74
CA GLY A 80 -9.01 4.36 14.66
C GLY A 80 -9.59 3.11 14.02
N ASP A 81 -10.50 2.43 14.74
CA ASP A 81 -10.98 1.10 14.33
C ASP A 81 -11.96 1.15 13.15
N ASP A 82 -13.02 1.99 13.21
CA ASP A 82 -13.98 2.10 12.11
C ASP A 82 -13.31 2.68 10.85
N TYR A 83 -12.39 3.65 11.02
CA TYR A 83 -11.64 4.23 9.91
C TYR A 83 -10.83 3.15 9.19
N ARG A 84 -9.98 2.44 9.91
CA ARG A 84 -9.11 1.39 9.37
C ARG A 84 -9.87 0.28 8.66
N ARG A 85 -11.01 -0.16 9.21
CA ARG A 85 -11.77 -1.30 8.68
C ARG A 85 -12.63 -0.95 7.47
N HIS A 86 -13.18 0.24 7.44
CA HIS A 86 -14.26 0.56 6.49
C HIS A 86 -13.92 1.64 5.48
N VAL A 87 -12.97 2.51 5.78
CA VAL A 87 -12.75 3.76 5.03
C VAL A 87 -11.36 3.86 4.45
N ASP A 88 -10.36 3.50 5.23
CA ASP A 88 -8.96 3.71 4.92
C ASP A 88 -8.54 3.02 3.61
N GLY A 89 -7.80 3.75 2.77
CA GLY A 89 -7.34 3.28 1.47
C GLY A 89 -8.42 3.12 0.39
N ARG A 90 -9.72 3.29 0.74
CA ARG A 90 -10.84 3.10 -0.19
C ARG A 90 -11.19 4.36 -0.95
N ALA A 91 -11.80 4.19 -2.12
CA ALA A 91 -12.47 5.30 -2.79
C ALA A 91 -13.58 5.87 -1.89
N ARG A 92 -13.76 7.20 -1.91
CA ARG A 92 -14.63 7.92 -0.98
C ARG A 92 -16.05 7.36 -0.89
N LEU A 93 -16.68 7.02 -2.02
CA LEU A 93 -18.02 6.45 -2.05
C LEU A 93 -18.08 5.04 -1.47
N ASP A 94 -17.07 4.22 -1.78
CA ASP A 94 -16.97 2.85 -1.28
C ASP A 94 -16.77 2.81 0.24
N GLY A 95 -15.91 3.70 0.76
CA GLY A 95 -15.72 3.86 2.20
C GLY A 95 -17.00 4.32 2.91
N ALA A 96 -17.72 5.30 2.33
CA ALA A 96 -19.00 5.75 2.87
C ALA A 96 -20.02 4.59 2.92
N ALA A 97 -20.19 3.89 1.82
CA ALA A 97 -21.12 2.75 1.74
C ALA A 97 -20.74 1.63 2.70
N ALA A 98 -19.44 1.26 2.77
CA ALA A 98 -18.95 0.20 3.64
C ALA A 98 -19.23 0.49 5.12
N PHE A 99 -18.96 1.72 5.59
CA PHE A 99 -19.25 2.09 6.97
C PHE A 99 -20.76 2.08 7.26
N LEU A 100 -21.59 2.67 6.40
CA LEU A 100 -23.04 2.71 6.60
C LEU A 100 -23.63 1.29 6.67
N VAL A 101 -23.21 0.41 5.77
CA VAL A 101 -23.61 -1.00 5.79
C VAL A 101 -23.16 -1.71 7.08
N SER A 102 -21.98 -1.42 7.59
CA SER A 102 -21.49 -2.00 8.85
C SER A 102 -22.35 -1.61 10.07
N ARG A 103 -23.06 -0.49 9.95
CA ARG A 103 -24.03 0.01 10.96
C ARG A 103 -25.47 -0.44 10.68
N GLY A 104 -25.70 -1.29 9.68
CA GLY A 104 -27.04 -1.74 9.27
C GLY A 104 -27.84 -0.66 8.54
N LEU A 105 -27.21 0.44 8.09
CA LEU A 105 -27.86 1.51 7.34
C LEU A 105 -27.74 1.24 5.84
N ARG A 106 -28.87 1.29 5.13
CA ARG A 106 -28.96 1.19 3.67
C ARG A 106 -29.54 2.47 3.10
N LEU A 107 -28.73 3.52 3.04
CA LEU A 107 -29.14 4.77 2.41
C LEU A 107 -29.17 4.62 0.88
N PRO A 108 -30.02 5.38 0.17
CA PRO A 108 -29.97 5.48 -1.29
C PRO A 108 -28.57 5.89 -1.76
N ALA A 109 -28.16 5.44 -2.94
CA ALA A 109 -26.87 5.84 -3.51
C ALA A 109 -26.78 7.37 -3.71
N GLY A 110 -27.87 7.98 -4.12
CA GLY A 110 -27.96 9.40 -4.45
C GLY A 110 -27.44 9.73 -5.84
N ASP A 111 -27.53 11.02 -6.19
CA ASP A 111 -27.09 11.55 -7.48
C ASP A 111 -25.70 12.20 -7.40
N PRO A 112 -24.94 12.27 -8.51
CA PRO A 112 -23.61 12.90 -8.53
C PRO A 112 -23.59 14.36 -8.04
N GLY A 113 -24.70 15.06 -8.13
CA GLY A 113 -24.88 16.46 -7.71
C GLY A 113 -25.47 16.65 -6.32
N ASP A 114 -25.65 15.58 -5.53
CA ASP A 114 -26.22 15.71 -4.18
C ASP A 114 -25.42 16.71 -3.34
N PRO A 115 -26.09 17.67 -2.68
CA PRO A 115 -25.44 18.59 -1.77
C PRO A 115 -24.91 17.84 -0.52
N PRO A 116 -23.90 18.40 0.18
CA PRO A 116 -23.44 17.87 1.46
C PRO A 116 -24.59 17.67 2.45
N GLY A 117 -24.76 16.45 2.97
CA GLY A 117 -25.88 16.08 3.84
C GLY A 117 -25.78 14.66 4.36
N THR A 118 -26.90 14.12 4.86
CA THR A 118 -26.98 12.82 5.56
C THR A 118 -27.98 11.84 4.93
N GLY A 119 -28.68 12.22 3.86
CA GLY A 119 -29.80 11.45 3.30
C GLY A 119 -29.40 10.39 2.28
N THR A 120 -28.24 10.49 1.65
CA THR A 120 -27.73 9.53 0.65
C THR A 120 -26.25 9.25 0.88
N VAL A 121 -25.74 8.15 0.33
CA VAL A 121 -24.29 7.83 0.38
C VAL A 121 -23.46 8.97 -0.23
N ARG A 122 -23.92 9.54 -1.36
CA ARG A 122 -23.24 10.67 -2.02
C ARG A 122 -23.30 11.95 -1.21
N ALA A 123 -24.41 12.25 -0.56
CA ALA A 123 -24.53 13.41 0.31
C ALA A 123 -23.60 13.35 1.52
N VAL A 124 -23.47 12.17 2.16
CA VAL A 124 -22.50 11.93 3.26
C VAL A 124 -21.06 12.08 2.76
N ALA A 125 -20.74 11.51 1.59
CA ALA A 125 -19.43 11.65 0.99
C ALA A 125 -19.11 13.11 0.59
N ALA A 126 -20.11 13.87 0.13
CA ALA A 126 -19.99 15.30 -0.17
C ALA A 126 -19.80 16.14 1.10
N LEU A 127 -20.50 15.79 2.20
CA LEU A 127 -20.32 16.42 3.51
C LEU A 127 -18.88 16.23 4.01
N LYS A 128 -18.37 14.99 3.98
CA LYS A 128 -16.98 14.69 4.32
C LYS A 128 -16.00 15.51 3.47
N GLU A 129 -16.25 15.61 2.16
CA GLU A 129 -15.36 16.35 1.25
C GLU A 129 -15.27 17.82 1.63
N ARG A 130 -16.40 18.48 1.87
CA ARG A 130 -16.43 19.86 2.35
C ARG A 130 -15.64 20.02 3.64
N LEU A 131 -15.89 19.16 4.64
CA LEU A 131 -15.20 19.20 5.93
C LEU A 131 -13.68 18.95 5.81
N PHE A 132 -13.27 18.10 4.85
CA PHE A 132 -11.86 17.85 4.58
C PHE A 132 -11.20 19.09 3.97
N THR A 133 -11.81 19.68 2.94
CA THR A 133 -11.29 20.89 2.27
C THR A 133 -11.17 22.08 3.23
N GLU A 134 -12.19 22.28 4.09
CA GLU A 134 -12.16 23.32 5.14
C GLU A 134 -10.97 23.12 6.10
N ARG A 135 -10.68 21.86 6.51
CA ARG A 135 -9.56 21.55 7.40
C ARG A 135 -8.19 21.67 6.71
N LEU A 136 -8.13 21.34 5.43
CA LEU A 136 -6.89 21.48 4.64
C LEU A 136 -6.45 22.95 4.59
N GLY A 137 -7.39 23.87 4.44
CA GLY A 137 -7.12 25.33 4.41
C GLY A 137 -6.66 25.91 5.75
N ALA A 138 -6.88 25.21 6.87
CA ALA A 138 -6.58 25.71 8.21
C ALA A 138 -5.19 25.27 8.75
N GLY A 139 -4.45 24.37 8.10
CA GLY A 139 -3.12 23.95 8.56
C GLY A 139 -2.45 22.98 7.58
N GLY A 140 -1.14 23.19 7.37
CA GLY A 140 -0.36 22.41 6.42
C GLY A 140 -0.32 20.91 6.75
N ILE A 141 -0.37 20.10 5.71
CA ILE A 141 -0.07 18.68 5.79
C ILE A 141 1.42 18.53 5.51
N GLU A 142 2.13 17.84 6.39
CA GLU A 142 3.56 17.62 6.25
C GLU A 142 3.83 16.23 5.65
N ALA A 143 4.92 16.15 4.89
CA ALA A 143 5.44 14.86 4.45
C ALA A 143 6.24 14.21 5.58
N TYR A 144 6.10 12.90 5.75
CA TYR A 144 6.89 12.15 6.73
C TYR A 144 8.39 12.23 6.41
N PRO A 145 9.23 12.65 7.37
CA PRO A 145 10.66 12.84 7.12
C PRO A 145 11.37 11.56 6.62
N GLY A 146 11.00 10.38 7.12
CA GLY A 146 11.55 9.12 6.66
C GLY A 146 11.18 8.78 5.23
N THR A 147 9.94 9.08 4.82
CA THR A 147 9.49 8.93 3.44
C THR A 147 10.26 9.86 2.51
N VAL A 148 10.48 11.12 2.90
CA VAL A 148 11.28 12.08 2.11
C VAL A 148 12.73 11.60 1.95
N ARG A 149 13.32 11.01 3.00
CA ARG A 149 14.67 10.40 2.90
C ARG A 149 14.71 9.26 1.90
N LEU A 150 13.73 8.35 1.95
CA LEU A 150 13.60 7.24 1.00
C LEU A 150 13.47 7.76 -0.43
N LEU A 151 12.52 8.66 -0.69
CA LEU A 151 12.26 9.22 -2.02
C LEU A 151 13.50 9.90 -2.62
N ARG A 152 14.24 10.68 -1.80
CA ARG A 152 15.49 11.31 -2.23
C ARG A 152 16.58 10.27 -2.52
N ALA A 153 16.66 9.19 -1.78
CA ALA A 153 17.60 8.10 -2.04
C ALA A 153 17.27 7.39 -3.37
N LEU A 154 15.98 7.06 -3.60
CA LEU A 154 15.50 6.49 -4.86
C LEU A 154 15.79 7.42 -6.05
N LYS A 155 15.54 8.73 -5.89
CA LYS A 155 15.84 9.74 -6.92
C LYS A 155 17.31 9.76 -7.28
N ARG A 156 18.21 9.76 -6.29
CA ARG A 156 19.66 9.72 -6.54
C ARG A 156 20.12 8.42 -7.20
N ALA A 157 19.47 7.31 -6.90
CA ALA A 157 19.75 6.00 -7.51
C ALA A 157 19.12 5.82 -8.91
N GLY A 158 18.38 6.81 -9.41
CA GLY A 158 17.69 6.73 -10.70
C GLY A 158 16.55 5.71 -10.71
N VAL A 159 16.02 5.32 -9.54
CA VAL A 159 14.92 4.36 -9.45
C VAL A 159 13.59 5.07 -9.67
N PRO A 160 12.77 4.67 -10.67
CA PRO A 160 11.47 5.25 -10.95
C PRO A 160 10.50 5.11 -9.76
N ARG A 161 9.69 6.16 -9.52
CA ARG A 161 8.72 6.17 -8.42
C ARG A 161 7.47 6.95 -8.77
N ALA A 162 6.32 6.40 -8.38
CA ALA A 162 5.02 7.01 -8.55
C ALA A 162 4.31 7.18 -7.20
N ALA A 163 3.52 8.25 -7.10
CA ALA A 163 2.49 8.35 -6.06
C ALA A 163 1.17 7.80 -6.61
N ALA A 164 0.45 7.05 -5.78
CA ALA A 164 -0.84 6.47 -6.13
C ALA A 164 -1.83 6.67 -4.98
N SER A 165 -2.97 7.32 -5.22
CA SER A 165 -3.92 7.66 -4.16
C SER A 165 -5.37 7.53 -4.61
N ALA A 166 -6.23 7.05 -3.72
CA ALA A 166 -7.68 7.11 -3.92
C ALA A 166 -8.25 8.54 -3.74
N SER A 167 -7.47 9.46 -3.18
CA SER A 167 -7.85 10.86 -2.95
C SER A 167 -7.76 11.69 -4.23
N ARG A 168 -8.75 12.55 -4.45
CA ARG A 168 -8.72 13.55 -5.54
C ARG A 168 -7.79 14.74 -5.28
N HIS A 169 -7.32 14.86 -4.05
CA HIS A 169 -6.47 15.96 -3.59
C HIS A 169 -4.99 15.58 -3.51
N ALA A 170 -4.62 14.37 -3.94
CA ALA A 170 -3.25 13.89 -3.79
C ALA A 170 -2.21 14.83 -4.44
N GLY A 171 -2.49 15.36 -5.64
CA GLY A 171 -1.60 16.33 -6.30
C GLY A 171 -1.38 17.57 -5.45
N GLU A 172 -2.47 18.21 -4.99
CA GLU A 172 -2.45 19.42 -4.15
C GLU A 172 -1.74 19.17 -2.80
N LEU A 173 -1.94 17.97 -2.21
CA LEU A 173 -1.26 17.57 -0.98
C LEU A 173 0.24 17.41 -1.17
N LEU A 174 0.68 16.75 -2.25
CA LEU A 174 2.09 16.55 -2.56
C LEU A 174 2.80 17.88 -2.88
N GLU A 175 2.12 18.80 -3.56
CA GLU A 175 2.62 20.16 -3.84
C GLU A 175 2.77 20.95 -2.54
N SER A 176 1.73 20.97 -1.69
CA SER A 176 1.74 21.66 -0.39
C SER A 176 2.83 21.12 0.54
N ALA A 177 3.05 19.80 0.53
CA ALA A 177 4.12 19.15 1.30
C ALA A 177 5.52 19.31 0.68
N GLY A 178 5.66 19.94 -0.50
CA GLY A 178 6.93 20.19 -1.17
C GLY A 178 7.64 18.92 -1.66
N VAL A 179 6.87 17.87 -2.01
CA VAL A 179 7.43 16.56 -2.41
C VAL A 179 6.98 16.08 -3.80
N ARG A 180 6.14 16.86 -4.50
CA ARG A 180 5.61 16.46 -5.82
C ARG A 180 6.71 16.19 -6.85
N ASP A 181 7.79 16.95 -6.83
CA ASP A 181 8.95 16.83 -7.73
C ASP A 181 9.82 15.59 -7.45
N LEU A 182 9.54 14.86 -6.37
CA LEU A 182 10.19 13.60 -6.05
C LEU A 182 9.55 12.41 -6.80
N PHE A 183 8.46 12.59 -7.53
CA PHE A 183 7.73 11.54 -8.24
C PHE A 183 7.76 11.73 -9.75
N ASP A 184 7.98 10.64 -10.47
CA ASP A 184 7.98 10.59 -11.94
C ASP A 184 6.55 10.48 -12.49
N ALA A 185 5.62 9.90 -11.73
CA ALA A 185 4.20 9.78 -12.05
C ALA A 185 3.30 9.99 -10.83
N LEU A 186 2.04 10.37 -11.11
CA LEU A 186 0.96 10.44 -10.12
C LEU A 186 -0.29 9.81 -10.75
N VAL A 187 -0.95 8.93 -9.99
CA VAL A 187 -2.29 8.42 -10.28
C VAL A 187 -3.16 8.71 -9.07
N ASP A 188 -4.06 9.67 -9.20
CA ASP A 188 -4.94 10.12 -8.12
C ASP A 188 -6.41 9.70 -8.35
N GLY A 189 -7.30 10.09 -7.41
CA GLY A 189 -8.72 9.79 -7.51
C GLY A 189 -9.44 10.49 -8.67
N ARG A 190 -8.87 11.52 -9.30
CA ARG A 190 -9.40 12.14 -10.53
C ARG A 190 -9.06 11.26 -11.72
N GLU A 191 -7.82 10.78 -11.81
CA GLU A 191 -7.36 9.86 -12.86
C GLU A 191 -8.07 8.52 -12.80
N THR A 192 -8.24 7.91 -11.61
CA THR A 192 -8.99 6.66 -11.47
C THR A 192 -10.43 6.80 -11.93
N ALA A 193 -11.09 7.92 -11.60
CA ALA A 193 -12.45 8.20 -12.07
C ALA A 193 -12.51 8.41 -13.59
N ARG A 194 -11.54 9.12 -14.18
CA ARG A 194 -11.44 9.33 -15.63
C ARG A 194 -11.22 8.04 -16.41
N LEU A 195 -10.43 7.12 -15.84
CA LEU A 195 -10.10 5.83 -16.45
C LEU A 195 -11.12 4.73 -16.12
N GLY A 196 -12.09 5.01 -15.24
CA GLY A 196 -13.06 4.01 -14.78
C GLY A 196 -12.43 2.88 -13.98
N LEU A 197 -11.32 3.12 -13.29
CA LEU A 197 -10.63 2.10 -12.51
C LEU A 197 -11.39 1.81 -11.20
N PRO A 198 -11.53 0.52 -10.83
CA PRO A 198 -12.09 0.14 -9.54
C PRO A 198 -11.17 0.58 -8.39
N GLY A 199 -11.77 0.81 -7.20
CA GLY A 199 -11.06 1.19 -5.99
C GLY A 199 -10.43 -0.01 -5.26
N LYS A 200 -9.43 0.26 -4.41
CA LYS A 200 -8.84 -0.75 -3.51
C LYS A 200 -9.94 -1.50 -2.73
N PRO A 201 -9.87 -2.83 -2.59
CA PRO A 201 -8.69 -3.68 -2.77
C PRO A 201 -8.47 -4.21 -4.20
N ASP A 202 -9.08 -3.62 -5.23
CA ASP A 202 -8.70 -3.92 -6.60
C ASP A 202 -7.31 -3.31 -6.90
N PRO A 203 -6.42 -4.04 -7.61
CA PRO A 203 -5.05 -3.58 -7.88
C PRO A 203 -4.93 -2.51 -8.96
N ALA A 204 -6.01 -2.14 -9.65
CA ALA A 204 -5.98 -1.32 -10.85
C ALA A 204 -5.24 0.01 -10.68
N LEU A 205 -5.42 0.70 -9.54
CA LEU A 205 -4.71 1.95 -9.21
C LEU A 205 -3.19 1.76 -9.23
N PHE A 206 -2.68 0.72 -8.56
CA PHE A 206 -1.25 0.46 -8.48
C PHE A 206 -0.67 -0.08 -9.79
N LEU A 207 -1.44 -0.91 -10.50
CA LEU A 207 -1.04 -1.41 -11.81
C LEU A 207 -0.92 -0.27 -12.83
N GLU A 208 -1.84 0.69 -12.83
CA GLU A 208 -1.74 1.91 -13.65
C GLU A 208 -0.49 2.73 -13.30
N ALA A 209 -0.21 2.90 -12.01
CA ALA A 209 0.98 3.62 -11.56
C ALA A 209 2.28 2.93 -12.03
N ALA A 210 2.37 1.60 -11.91
CA ALA A 210 3.52 0.82 -12.39
C ALA A 210 3.65 0.89 -13.92
N ALA A 211 2.53 0.84 -14.66
CA ALA A 211 2.50 0.99 -16.12
C ALA A 211 3.05 2.35 -16.55
N ARG A 212 2.72 3.43 -15.86
CA ARG A 212 3.28 4.77 -16.12
C ARG A 212 4.78 4.87 -15.88
N LEU A 213 5.31 4.04 -14.98
CA LEU A 213 6.76 3.93 -14.76
C LEU A 213 7.46 3.01 -15.78
N GLY A 214 6.70 2.26 -16.60
CA GLY A 214 7.23 1.30 -17.56
C GLY A 214 7.88 0.08 -16.91
N VAL A 215 7.51 -0.27 -15.66
CA VAL A 215 8.08 -1.39 -14.92
C VAL A 215 6.97 -2.39 -14.54
N PRO A 216 7.17 -3.70 -14.80
CA PRO A 216 6.20 -4.72 -14.43
C PRO A 216 5.93 -4.76 -12.92
N ALA A 217 4.70 -5.09 -12.50
CA ALA A 217 4.32 -5.20 -11.10
C ALA A 217 5.27 -6.12 -10.31
N ARG A 218 5.65 -7.28 -10.84
CA ARG A 218 6.57 -8.24 -10.20
C ARG A 218 7.98 -7.67 -9.91
N GLU A 219 8.35 -6.56 -10.54
CA GLU A 219 9.63 -5.86 -10.35
C GLU A 219 9.45 -4.52 -9.63
N THR A 220 8.22 -4.22 -9.18
CA THR A 220 7.84 -2.97 -8.53
C THR A 220 7.48 -3.24 -7.06
N ALA A 221 7.91 -2.34 -6.18
CA ALA A 221 7.44 -2.31 -4.79
C ALA A 221 6.19 -1.43 -4.65
N VAL A 222 5.24 -1.87 -3.83
CA VAL A 222 4.12 -1.05 -3.33
C VAL A 222 4.35 -0.73 -1.86
N VAL A 223 4.08 0.51 -1.46
CA VAL A 223 4.13 0.97 -0.06
C VAL A 223 2.75 1.50 0.35
N GLU A 224 2.22 0.97 1.43
CA GLU A 224 0.85 1.21 1.88
C GLU A 224 0.68 1.10 3.40
N ASP A 225 -0.24 1.85 3.99
CA ASP A 225 -0.58 1.76 5.41
C ASP A 225 -1.98 1.18 5.67
N ALA A 226 -2.85 1.16 4.64
CA ALA A 226 -4.21 0.65 4.74
C ALA A 226 -4.33 -0.82 4.31
N LEU A 227 -5.20 -1.58 5.01
CA LEU A 227 -5.43 -3.00 4.72
C LEU A 227 -5.89 -3.24 3.28
N ALA A 228 -6.81 -2.41 2.80
CA ALA A 228 -7.33 -2.51 1.43
C ALA A 228 -6.25 -2.28 0.37
N GLY A 229 -5.27 -1.42 0.64
CA GLY A 229 -4.19 -1.16 -0.29
C GLY A 229 -3.10 -2.22 -0.26
N VAL A 230 -2.76 -2.75 0.92
CA VAL A 230 -1.87 -3.91 1.03
C VAL A 230 -2.44 -5.10 0.27
N GLU A 231 -3.76 -5.37 0.42
CA GLU A 231 -4.45 -6.42 -0.33
C GLU A 231 -4.41 -6.16 -1.84
N ALA A 232 -4.59 -4.91 -2.28
CA ALA A 232 -4.46 -4.53 -3.69
C ALA A 232 -3.04 -4.79 -4.23
N GLY A 233 -2.00 -4.45 -3.48
CA GLY A 233 -0.61 -4.76 -3.83
C GLY A 233 -0.38 -6.27 -3.99
N ARG A 234 -0.88 -7.07 -3.04
CA ARG A 234 -0.79 -8.54 -3.11
C ARG A 234 -1.54 -9.11 -4.31
N ARG A 235 -2.78 -8.69 -4.54
CA ARG A 235 -3.60 -9.13 -5.68
C ARG A 235 -3.01 -8.72 -7.03
N GLY A 236 -2.33 -7.58 -7.09
CA GLY A 236 -1.67 -7.09 -8.30
C GLY A 236 -0.38 -7.81 -8.67
N GLY A 237 0.10 -8.75 -7.85
CA GLY A 237 1.33 -9.50 -8.11
C GLY A 237 2.58 -8.63 -8.03
N PHE A 238 2.58 -7.61 -7.17
CA PHE A 238 3.76 -6.78 -6.95
C PHE A 238 4.88 -7.57 -6.28
N GLY A 239 6.13 -7.31 -6.71
CA GLY A 239 7.31 -8.04 -6.26
C GLY A 239 7.65 -7.82 -4.80
N LEU A 240 7.20 -6.71 -4.22
CA LEU A 240 7.34 -6.39 -2.80
C LEU A 240 6.15 -5.54 -2.36
N VAL A 241 5.49 -5.93 -1.28
CA VAL A 241 4.44 -5.15 -0.62
C VAL A 241 4.93 -4.75 0.77
N VAL A 242 5.15 -3.45 0.97
CA VAL A 242 5.60 -2.89 2.25
C VAL A 242 4.40 -2.26 2.95
N GLY A 243 4.06 -2.81 4.12
CA GLY A 243 3.10 -2.20 5.04
C GLY A 243 3.76 -1.13 5.91
N VAL A 244 3.06 -0.03 6.17
CA VAL A 244 3.50 1.01 7.10
C VAL A 244 2.57 1.05 8.30
N SER A 245 3.07 0.71 9.49
CA SER A 245 2.33 0.82 10.76
C SER A 245 3.00 1.85 11.65
N ARG A 246 2.45 3.05 11.68
CA ARG A 246 3.05 4.15 12.47
C ARG A 246 2.69 4.10 13.95
N THR A 247 1.88 3.13 14.35
CA THR A 247 1.51 2.91 15.75
C THR A 247 2.43 1.87 16.41
N GLU A 248 2.45 1.85 17.74
CA GLU A 248 3.11 0.78 18.51
C GLU A 248 2.23 -0.47 18.69
N ASP A 249 1.04 -0.46 18.09
CA ASP A 249 0.10 -1.58 18.13
C ASP A 249 0.60 -2.72 17.23
N GLU A 250 1.11 -3.78 17.86
CA GLU A 250 1.55 -5.01 17.17
C GLU A 250 0.39 -5.67 16.39
N GLY A 251 -0.86 -5.53 16.87
CA GLY A 251 -2.05 -6.03 16.17
C GLY A 251 -2.24 -5.37 14.82
N ALA A 252 -1.99 -4.07 14.72
CA ALA A 252 -2.07 -3.35 13.45
C ALA A 252 -1.01 -3.82 12.45
N ALA A 253 0.22 -4.07 12.91
CA ALA A 253 1.29 -4.61 12.07
C ALA A 253 0.97 -6.03 11.59
N GLU A 254 0.40 -6.87 12.45
CA GLU A 254 0.00 -8.23 12.11
C GLU A 254 -1.18 -8.24 11.13
N ASP A 255 -2.11 -7.31 11.25
CA ASP A 255 -3.20 -7.13 10.28
C ASP A 255 -2.65 -6.85 8.87
N LEU A 256 -1.66 -5.96 8.74
CA LEU A 256 -1.02 -5.68 7.45
C LEU A 256 -0.34 -6.94 6.88
N ARG A 257 0.36 -7.73 7.71
CA ARG A 257 0.97 -9.00 7.26
C ARG A 257 -0.09 -9.99 6.77
N ARG A 258 -1.18 -10.15 7.51
CA ARG A 258 -2.29 -11.05 7.11
C ARG A 258 -2.97 -10.63 5.81
N HIS A 259 -2.99 -9.33 5.49
CA HIS A 259 -3.52 -8.83 4.22
C HIS A 259 -2.51 -8.89 3.08
N GLY A 260 -1.27 -9.30 3.34
CA GLY A 260 -0.29 -9.62 2.32
C GLY A 260 0.94 -8.73 2.25
N ALA A 261 1.23 -7.93 3.30
CA ALA A 261 2.50 -7.23 3.39
C ALA A 261 3.66 -8.23 3.57
N ASP A 262 4.66 -8.15 2.72
CA ASP A 262 5.90 -8.94 2.82
C ASP A 262 6.80 -8.39 3.93
N ARG A 263 6.73 -7.09 4.16
CA ARG A 263 7.46 -6.37 5.22
C ARG A 263 6.57 -5.30 5.83
N VAL A 264 6.64 -5.13 7.14
CA VAL A 264 5.99 -4.02 7.84
C VAL A 264 7.06 -3.19 8.52
N VAL A 265 6.99 -1.87 8.34
CA VAL A 265 7.91 -0.88 8.93
C VAL A 265 7.12 0.20 9.64
N ARG A 266 7.72 0.87 10.63
CA ARG A 266 7.13 2.06 11.28
C ARG A 266 7.50 3.35 10.56
N ASP A 267 8.69 3.40 9.99
CA ASP A 267 9.20 4.53 9.21
C ASP A 267 9.93 4.03 7.96
N LEU A 268 9.69 4.67 6.82
CA LEU A 268 10.29 4.25 5.56
C LEU A 268 11.83 4.43 5.52
N ALA A 269 12.42 5.18 6.46
CA ALA A 269 13.87 5.22 6.61
C ALA A 269 14.48 3.87 7.00
N GLU A 270 13.70 2.96 7.59
CA GLU A 270 14.15 1.59 7.88
C GLU A 270 14.50 0.80 6.60
N LEU A 271 13.98 1.22 5.45
CA LEU A 271 14.28 0.63 4.15
C LEU A 271 15.63 1.10 3.57
N LEU A 272 16.25 2.11 4.18
CA LEU A 272 17.56 2.63 3.79
C LEU A 272 18.73 1.89 4.45
N SER A 273 18.45 1.17 5.54
CA SER A 273 19.47 0.48 6.35
C SER A 273 18.87 -0.78 6.94
N GLY A 274 19.52 -1.91 6.77
CA GLY A 274 19.13 -3.18 7.39
C GLY A 274 19.08 -4.35 6.41
N PRO A 275 19.08 -5.59 6.92
CA PRO A 275 18.93 -6.79 6.10
C PRO A 275 17.48 -6.93 5.62
N GLY A 276 17.29 -7.36 4.40
CA GLY A 276 15.99 -7.75 3.88
C GLY A 276 15.62 -7.16 2.52
N PRO A 277 14.53 -7.64 1.91
CA PRO A 277 14.06 -7.14 0.63
C PRO A 277 13.66 -5.65 0.74
N GLY A 278 14.03 -4.86 -0.26
CA GLY A 278 13.75 -3.43 -0.32
C GLY A 278 14.87 -2.51 0.20
N VAL A 279 16.02 -3.06 0.64
CA VAL A 279 17.21 -2.24 0.94
C VAL A 279 17.72 -1.63 -0.37
N ILE A 280 17.76 -0.29 -0.42
CA ILE A 280 18.37 0.42 -1.54
C ILE A 280 19.88 0.28 -1.36
N PRO A 281 20.63 -0.21 -2.38
CA PRO A 281 22.09 -0.22 -2.30
C PRO A 281 22.59 1.20 -2.01
N GLY A 282 23.46 1.32 -0.99
CA GLY A 282 24.10 2.60 -0.69
C GLY A 282 24.86 3.13 -1.92
N PRO A 283 25.16 4.45 -1.96
CA PRO A 283 25.90 5.05 -3.08
C PRO A 283 27.29 4.37 -3.19
N GLY A 284 27.49 3.55 -4.21
CA GLY A 284 28.74 2.82 -4.43
C GLY A 284 28.61 1.52 -5.22
N VAL A 285 27.42 0.99 -5.39
CA VAL A 285 27.22 -0.19 -6.25
C VAL A 285 26.71 0.29 -7.61
N SER A 286 27.61 0.43 -8.57
CA SER A 286 27.25 0.69 -9.96
C SER A 286 26.34 -0.44 -10.47
N PRO A 287 25.26 -0.15 -11.19
CA PRO A 287 24.47 -1.17 -11.86
C PRO A 287 25.38 -1.92 -12.83
N ARG A 288 25.35 -3.25 -12.82
CA ARG A 288 26.04 -4.06 -13.83
C ARG A 288 25.56 -3.60 -15.20
N PRO A 289 26.48 -3.35 -16.19
CA PRO A 289 26.07 -3.06 -17.55
C PRO A 289 25.22 -4.23 -18.07
N GLY A 290 24.10 -3.88 -18.70
CA GLY A 290 23.27 -4.85 -19.40
C GLY A 290 24.10 -5.56 -20.50
N PRO A 291 23.66 -6.75 -20.98
CA PRO A 291 24.37 -7.45 -22.02
C PRO A 291 24.51 -6.54 -23.26
N GLU A 292 25.74 -6.32 -23.67
CA GLU A 292 26.05 -5.64 -24.92
C GLU A 292 25.43 -6.41 -26.08
N THR A 293 24.56 -5.77 -26.84
CA THR A 293 24.10 -6.30 -28.10
C THR A 293 25.29 -6.31 -29.07
N GLU A 294 25.87 -7.50 -29.30
CA GLU A 294 26.82 -7.70 -30.38
C GLU A 294 26.21 -7.19 -31.70
N LYS A 295 26.76 -6.11 -32.19
CA LYS A 295 26.59 -5.72 -33.60
C LYS A 295 27.43 -6.68 -34.43
N GLY A 296 26.77 -7.60 -35.14
CA GLY A 296 27.45 -8.42 -36.19
C GLY A 296 28.05 -7.55 -37.26
N PRO A 297 29.16 -8.01 -37.85
CA PRO A 297 29.85 -7.26 -38.92
C PRO A 297 29.03 -7.24 -40.23
N ALA A 298 29.18 -6.15 -40.97
CA ALA A 298 28.59 -5.89 -42.25
C ALA A 298 29.05 -6.83 -43.36
#